data_2daf830d550f5615f8aa5e1d91c64604
#
_entry.id   2daf830d550f5615f8aa5e1d91c64604
#
_cell.length_a   1.000
_cell.length_b   1.000
_cell.length_c   1.000
_cell.angle_alpha   90.00
_cell.angle_beta   90.00
_cell.angle_gamma   90.00
#
_symmetry.space_group_name_H-M   'P 1'
#
loop_
_entity.id
_entity.type
_entity.pdbx_description
1 polymer ?
#
loop_
_entity_poly.entity_id
_entity_poly.type
_entity_poly.pdbx_seq_one_letter_code
_entity_poly.pdbx_strand_id
1 'polypeptide(L)'
;LHKEYRRQRQMCIRDRQGSGTFAVEAAIGTLVPRDGKVLVLINGAYGKRLAKICEVLGRDFSTFETAEDQPTTAADVERLLQADSSISHVALIHCETSTGILNPLPEIAQVVASHGKRLIIDAMSSFGALPIDAREIPFDALIAASGKCLEGVPGMGFVFAAKASLAQAGGNAHSLAMDLHDQHSYMAKTGQWRFTPPTHVVAALHEALLQYAEEGGLPARHARYANNCQT
;
A
#
# COMPACT_ATOMS: atom_id res chain seq x y z
N LEU A 1 10.76 21.52 -6.61
CA LEU A 1 10.48 20.24 -7.32
C LEU A 1 11.73 19.34 -7.43
N HIS A 2 12.91 19.85 -7.86
CA HIS A 2 14.11 19.01 -8.04
C HIS A 2 14.80 18.52 -6.76
N LYS A 3 14.68 19.21 -5.61
CA LYS A 3 15.29 18.78 -4.33
C LYS A 3 14.42 17.76 -3.59
N GLU A 4 13.10 17.83 -3.68
CA GLU A 4 12.16 16.85 -3.12
C GLU A 4 12.22 15.52 -3.87
N TYR A 5 12.40 15.54 -5.20
CA TYR A 5 12.57 14.34 -6.02
C TYR A 5 13.81 13.49 -5.64
N ARG A 6 14.86 14.09 -5.06
CA ARG A 6 16.08 13.35 -4.73
C ARG A 6 15.96 12.42 -3.52
N ARG A 7 15.08 12.70 -2.56
CA ARG A 7 14.83 11.83 -1.39
C ARG A 7 13.80 10.73 -1.67
N GLN A 8 12.89 10.92 -2.61
CA GLN A 8 12.00 9.87 -3.15
C GLN A 8 12.72 8.80 -3.98
N ARG A 9 14.03 8.94 -4.24
CA ARG A 9 14.83 7.98 -5.02
C ARG A 9 14.90 6.56 -4.43
N GLN A 10 14.42 6.35 -3.21
CA GLN A 10 14.38 5.02 -2.56
C GLN A 10 13.09 4.25 -2.84
N MET A 11 12.06 4.89 -3.42
CA MET A 11 10.79 4.27 -3.75
C MET A 11 10.65 4.05 -5.26
N CYS A 12 9.99 2.97 -5.63
CA CYS A 12 9.58 2.67 -7.00
C CYS A 12 8.07 2.57 -7.07
N ILE A 13 7.45 3.24 -8.05
CA ILE A 13 6.02 3.10 -8.34
C ILE A 13 5.86 2.00 -9.39
N ARG A 14 4.93 1.07 -9.15
CA ARG A 14 4.57 0.00 -10.09
C ARG A 14 3.08 -0.02 -10.29
N ASP A 15 2.69 0.25 -11.53
CA ASP A 15 1.31 0.27 -11.96
C ASP A 15 0.86 -1.13 -12.37
N ARG A 16 -0.37 -1.47 -12.03
CA ARG A 16 -1.01 -2.73 -12.38
C ARG A 16 -2.40 -2.48 -12.96
N GLN A 17 -2.70 -3.17 -14.05
CA GLN A 17 -4.07 -3.29 -14.50
C GLN A 17 -4.88 -4.11 -13.49
N GLY A 18 -6.12 -3.72 -13.27
CA GLY A 18 -7.04 -4.36 -12.34
C GLY A 18 -7.44 -3.45 -11.18
N SER A 19 -8.18 -4.00 -10.23
CA SER A 19 -8.61 -3.27 -9.04
C SER A 19 -7.48 -3.10 -8.01
N GLY A 20 -7.72 -2.32 -6.96
CA GLY A 20 -6.82 -2.22 -5.83
C GLY A 20 -6.48 -3.57 -5.20
N THR A 21 -7.43 -4.52 -5.16
CA THR A 21 -7.19 -5.88 -4.65
C THR A 21 -6.08 -6.60 -5.42
N PHE A 22 -6.01 -6.44 -6.76
CA PHE A 22 -4.90 -6.99 -7.56
C PHE A 22 -3.55 -6.41 -7.15
N ALA A 23 -3.51 -5.12 -6.82
CA ALA A 23 -2.28 -4.47 -6.36
C ALA A 23 -1.86 -4.96 -4.96
N VAL A 24 -2.82 -5.19 -4.05
CA VAL A 24 -2.55 -5.78 -2.73
C VAL A 24 -2.01 -7.20 -2.87
N GLU A 25 -2.66 -8.03 -3.69
CA GLU A 25 -2.22 -9.40 -3.96
C GLU A 25 -0.82 -9.42 -4.59
N ALA A 26 -0.55 -8.55 -5.56
CA ALA A 26 0.77 -8.40 -6.16
C ALA A 26 1.83 -7.97 -5.14
N ALA A 27 1.51 -7.03 -4.24
CA ALA A 27 2.43 -6.57 -3.21
C ALA A 27 2.77 -7.68 -2.21
N ILE A 28 1.76 -8.35 -1.64
CA ILE A 28 1.97 -9.47 -0.71
C ILE A 28 2.73 -10.60 -1.40
N GLY A 29 2.29 -11.01 -2.60
CA GLY A 29 2.90 -12.12 -3.33
C GLY A 29 4.35 -11.87 -3.74
N THR A 30 4.73 -10.61 -4.01
CA THR A 30 6.08 -10.25 -4.42
C THR A 30 6.98 -9.91 -3.24
N LEU A 31 6.52 -9.05 -2.32
CA LEU A 31 7.40 -8.47 -1.30
C LEU A 31 7.57 -9.35 -0.07
N VAL A 32 6.59 -10.20 0.25
CA VAL A 32 6.71 -11.16 1.33
C VAL A 32 7.42 -12.41 0.81
N PRO A 33 8.58 -12.82 1.38
CA PRO A 33 9.21 -14.08 1.05
C PRO A 33 8.28 -15.28 1.27
N ARG A 34 8.55 -16.40 0.59
CA ARG A 34 7.71 -17.61 0.72
C ARG A 34 7.72 -18.22 2.11
N ASP A 35 8.80 -18.04 2.83
CA ASP A 35 9.01 -18.42 4.23
C ASP A 35 8.77 -17.27 5.22
N GLY A 36 8.32 -16.11 4.72
CA GLY A 36 8.01 -14.95 5.55
C GLY A 36 6.63 -15.06 6.20
N LYS A 37 6.50 -14.52 7.41
CA LYS A 37 5.25 -14.45 8.17
C LYS A 37 4.70 -13.03 8.23
N VAL A 38 3.40 -12.87 7.97
CA VAL A 38 2.71 -11.59 7.98
C VAL A 38 1.81 -11.47 9.21
N LEU A 39 1.99 -10.42 10.01
CA LEU A 39 0.99 -9.99 10.99
C LEU A 39 -0.02 -9.08 10.28
N VAL A 40 -1.26 -9.52 10.16
CA VAL A 40 -2.35 -8.76 9.54
C VAL A 40 -3.18 -8.07 10.62
N LEU A 41 -3.24 -6.73 10.59
CA LEU A 41 -4.04 -5.93 11.50
C LEU A 41 -5.43 -5.71 10.88
N ILE A 42 -6.47 -6.06 11.63
CA ILE A 42 -7.84 -6.13 11.12
C ILE A 42 -8.78 -5.31 12.00
N ASN A 43 -9.52 -4.39 11.39
CA ASN A 43 -10.65 -3.68 12.02
C ASN A 43 -11.78 -3.45 11.00
N GLY A 44 -11.91 -4.37 10.04
CA GLY A 44 -13.00 -4.36 9.07
C GLY A 44 -12.79 -5.34 7.91
N ALA A 45 -13.64 -5.21 6.90
CA ALA A 45 -13.73 -6.17 5.80
C ALA A 45 -12.47 -6.23 4.92
N TYR A 46 -11.75 -5.10 4.75
CA TYR A 46 -10.54 -5.08 3.91
C TYR A 46 -9.34 -5.70 4.63
N GLY A 47 -9.24 -5.54 5.96
CA GLY A 47 -8.29 -6.29 6.77
C GLY A 47 -8.52 -7.80 6.67
N LYS A 48 -9.77 -8.27 6.75
CA LYS A 48 -10.14 -9.69 6.55
C LYS A 48 -9.78 -10.18 5.14
N ARG A 49 -9.98 -9.33 4.12
CA ARG A 49 -9.57 -9.64 2.74
C ARG A 49 -8.07 -9.79 2.60
N LEU A 50 -7.28 -8.95 3.28
CA LEU A 50 -5.82 -9.04 3.27
C LEU A 50 -5.35 -10.36 3.86
N ALA A 51 -5.93 -10.80 5.00
CA ALA A 51 -5.66 -12.11 5.58
C ALA A 51 -6.02 -13.25 4.60
N LYS A 52 -7.17 -13.14 3.90
CA LYS A 52 -7.55 -14.10 2.86
C LYS A 52 -6.58 -14.15 1.68
N ILE A 53 -5.99 -13.02 1.29
CA ILE A 53 -4.94 -12.97 0.27
C ILE A 53 -3.70 -13.73 0.75
N CYS A 54 -3.26 -13.55 2.00
CA CYS A 54 -2.14 -14.32 2.56
C CYS A 54 -2.42 -15.83 2.51
N GLU A 55 -3.61 -16.24 2.91
CA GLU A 55 -4.05 -17.65 2.86
C GLU A 55 -4.00 -18.22 1.43
N VAL A 56 -4.60 -17.52 0.45
CA VAL A 56 -4.63 -17.95 -0.96
C VAL A 56 -3.23 -18.03 -1.56
N LEU A 57 -2.36 -17.09 -1.21
CA LEU A 57 -0.96 -17.07 -1.66
C LEU A 57 -0.06 -18.06 -0.89
N GLY A 58 -0.59 -18.79 0.11
CA GLY A 58 0.19 -19.72 0.94
C GLY A 58 1.29 -19.02 1.73
N ARG A 59 1.07 -17.77 2.16
CA ARG A 59 1.97 -17.06 3.08
C ARG A 59 1.58 -17.40 4.51
N ASP A 60 2.59 -17.67 5.35
CA ASP A 60 2.35 -17.78 6.80
C ASP A 60 1.87 -16.44 7.34
N PHE A 61 0.84 -16.47 8.18
CA PHE A 61 0.31 -15.24 8.75
C PHE A 61 -0.34 -15.48 10.11
N SER A 62 -0.40 -14.41 10.89
CA SER A 62 -1.23 -14.28 12.07
C SER A 62 -2.10 -13.04 11.95
N THR A 63 -3.21 -13.02 12.66
CA THR A 63 -4.15 -11.88 12.65
C THR A 63 -4.26 -11.28 14.04
N PHE A 64 -4.42 -9.97 14.08
CA PHE A 64 -4.89 -9.26 15.26
C PHE A 64 -6.13 -8.44 14.86
N GLU A 65 -7.26 -8.79 15.45
CA GLU A 65 -8.56 -8.18 15.15
C GLU A 65 -9.02 -7.32 16.32
N THR A 66 -9.29 -6.04 16.04
CA THR A 66 -10.00 -5.14 16.96
C THR A 66 -11.46 -5.03 16.55
N ALA A 67 -12.31 -4.49 17.43
CA ALA A 67 -13.67 -4.16 17.06
C ALA A 67 -13.70 -3.15 15.89
N GLU A 68 -14.76 -3.17 15.11
CA GLU A 68 -14.88 -2.35 13.88
C GLU A 68 -14.94 -0.84 14.16
N ASP A 69 -15.14 -0.44 15.41
CA ASP A 69 -15.12 0.95 15.90
C ASP A 69 -13.81 1.32 16.62
N GLN A 70 -12.82 0.43 16.63
CA GLN A 70 -11.55 0.62 17.35
C GLN A 70 -10.35 0.53 16.40
N PRO A 71 -9.47 1.54 16.38
CA PRO A 71 -8.21 1.44 15.66
C PRO A 71 -7.27 0.44 16.35
N THR A 72 -6.40 -0.20 15.59
CA THR A 72 -5.27 -0.93 16.15
C THR A 72 -4.25 0.09 16.72
N THR A 73 -3.75 -0.13 17.94
CA THR A 73 -2.79 0.77 18.56
C THR A 73 -1.35 0.35 18.30
N ALA A 74 -0.41 1.32 18.39
CA ALA A 74 1.03 1.02 18.34
C ALA A 74 1.46 0.08 19.48
N ALA A 75 0.84 0.20 20.66
CA ALA A 75 1.12 -0.67 21.81
C ALA A 75 0.71 -2.13 21.54
N ASP A 76 -0.39 -2.36 20.84
CA ASP A 76 -0.77 -3.71 20.42
C ASP A 76 0.24 -4.31 19.47
N VAL A 77 0.70 -3.55 18.49
CA VAL A 77 1.71 -3.99 17.51
C VAL A 77 3.03 -4.30 18.22
N GLU A 78 3.48 -3.43 19.14
CA GLU A 78 4.67 -3.64 19.96
C GLU A 78 4.60 -4.98 20.71
N ARG A 79 3.52 -5.21 21.44
CA ARG A 79 3.27 -6.44 22.21
C ARG A 79 3.30 -7.69 21.30
N LEU A 80 2.69 -7.62 20.12
CA LEU A 80 2.61 -8.74 19.18
C LEU A 80 3.98 -9.07 18.56
N LEU A 81 4.76 -8.05 18.20
CA LEU A 81 6.09 -8.23 17.65
C LEU A 81 7.11 -8.74 18.70
N GLN A 82 6.92 -8.37 19.97
CA GLN A 82 7.71 -8.93 21.08
C GLN A 82 7.36 -10.41 21.34
N ALA A 83 6.08 -10.77 21.19
CA ALA A 83 5.59 -12.13 21.44
C ALA A 83 5.98 -13.12 20.32
N ASP A 84 6.15 -12.66 19.09
CA ASP A 84 6.46 -13.52 17.94
C ASP A 84 7.55 -12.91 17.05
N SER A 85 8.78 -13.34 17.29
CA SER A 85 9.96 -12.89 16.52
C SER A 85 9.98 -13.41 15.08
N SER A 86 9.17 -14.42 14.73
CA SER A 86 9.07 -14.99 13.38
C SER A 86 8.34 -14.08 12.40
N ILE A 87 7.56 -13.11 12.87
CA ILE A 87 6.90 -12.09 12.04
C ILE A 87 7.98 -11.34 11.29
N SER A 88 7.88 -11.32 9.97
CA SER A 88 8.77 -10.58 9.07
C SER A 88 8.12 -9.28 8.55
N HIS A 89 6.81 -9.29 8.38
CA HIS A 89 6.02 -8.19 7.83
C HIS A 89 4.80 -7.90 8.69
N VAL A 90 4.44 -6.63 8.78
CA VAL A 90 3.14 -6.17 9.28
C VAL A 90 2.37 -5.59 8.10
N ALA A 91 1.08 -5.91 8.02
CA ALA A 91 0.21 -5.40 6.98
C ALA A 91 -1.06 -4.81 7.60
N LEU A 92 -1.42 -3.59 7.17
CA LEU A 92 -2.61 -2.89 7.67
C LEU A 92 -3.33 -2.11 6.58
N ILE A 93 -4.60 -1.85 6.83
CA ILE A 93 -5.40 -0.88 6.08
C ILE A 93 -5.25 0.47 6.78
N HIS A 94 -4.76 1.52 6.09
CA HIS A 94 -4.60 2.83 6.71
C HIS A 94 -5.95 3.46 7.09
N CYS A 95 -6.89 3.49 6.13
CA CYS A 95 -8.27 3.88 6.39
C CYS A 95 -9.19 2.73 5.97
N GLU A 96 -9.77 2.03 6.94
CA GLU A 96 -10.67 0.91 6.68
C GLU A 96 -11.98 1.40 6.06
N THR A 97 -12.22 1.04 4.82
CA THR A 97 -13.33 1.57 4.03
C THR A 97 -14.70 1.13 4.56
N SER A 98 -14.78 -0.07 5.13
CA SER A 98 -16.07 -0.62 5.63
C SER A 98 -16.55 0.04 6.92
N THR A 99 -15.63 0.64 7.69
CA THR A 99 -15.93 1.20 9.02
C THR A 99 -15.63 2.69 9.12
N GLY A 100 -14.76 3.21 8.21
CA GLY A 100 -14.26 4.59 8.26
C GLY A 100 -13.15 4.82 9.28
N ILE A 101 -12.69 3.77 9.97
CA ILE A 101 -11.64 3.89 11.00
C ILE A 101 -10.29 4.21 10.34
N LEU A 102 -9.66 5.24 10.85
CA LEU A 102 -8.29 5.63 10.51
C LEU A 102 -7.32 5.04 11.53
N ASN A 103 -6.44 4.15 11.08
CA ASN A 103 -5.41 3.57 11.93
C ASN A 103 -4.24 4.56 12.11
N PRO A 104 -3.60 4.62 13.29
CA PRO A 104 -2.50 5.54 13.60
C PRO A 104 -1.21 5.09 12.92
N LEU A 105 -1.12 5.35 11.61
CA LEU A 105 -0.06 4.87 10.73
C LEU A 105 1.34 5.31 11.16
N PRO A 106 1.59 6.60 11.54
CA PRO A 106 2.94 7.02 11.92
C PRO A 106 3.48 6.25 13.12
N GLU A 107 2.66 6.07 14.15
CA GLU A 107 3.02 5.38 15.39
C GLU A 107 3.27 3.90 15.16
N ILE A 108 2.40 3.24 14.38
CA ILE A 108 2.56 1.82 14.00
C ILE A 108 3.84 1.66 13.18
N ALA A 109 4.10 2.52 12.22
CA ALA A 109 5.27 2.44 11.36
C ALA A 109 6.59 2.56 12.15
N GLN A 110 6.63 3.45 13.15
CA GLN A 110 7.80 3.58 14.01
C GLN A 110 8.06 2.30 14.84
N VAL A 111 7.01 1.71 15.39
CA VAL A 111 7.11 0.44 16.13
C VAL A 111 7.61 -0.68 15.20
N VAL A 112 7.02 -0.85 14.04
CA VAL A 112 7.43 -1.87 13.07
C VAL A 112 8.90 -1.71 12.67
N ALA A 113 9.34 -0.47 12.42
CA ALA A 113 10.71 -0.15 12.06
C ALA A 113 11.68 -0.41 13.22
N SER A 114 11.32 -0.08 14.47
CA SER A 114 12.16 -0.32 15.65
C SER A 114 12.45 -1.80 15.90
N HIS A 115 11.52 -2.67 15.51
CA HIS A 115 11.69 -4.12 15.53
C HIS A 115 12.42 -4.69 14.29
N GLY A 116 12.86 -3.84 13.35
CA GLY A 116 13.50 -4.26 12.10
C GLY A 116 12.57 -5.04 11.18
N LYS A 117 11.25 -4.89 11.35
CA LYS A 117 10.23 -5.54 10.53
C LYS A 117 9.83 -4.65 9.36
N ARG A 118 9.15 -5.22 8.37
CA ARG A 118 8.70 -4.52 7.16
C ARG A 118 7.22 -4.18 7.25
N LEU A 119 6.83 -3.03 6.70
CA LEU A 119 5.45 -2.55 6.73
C LEU A 119 4.86 -2.47 5.33
N ILE A 120 3.69 -3.09 5.14
CA ILE A 120 2.88 -3.03 3.93
C ILE A 120 1.57 -2.31 4.26
N ILE A 121 1.26 -1.23 3.54
CA ILE A 121 0.14 -0.35 3.80
C ILE A 121 -0.84 -0.41 2.63
N ASP A 122 -2.06 -0.83 2.90
CA ASP A 122 -3.17 -0.55 2.00
C ASP A 122 -3.70 0.86 2.29
N ALA A 123 -3.46 1.78 1.38
CA ALA A 123 -3.87 3.17 1.47
C ALA A 123 -4.96 3.52 0.44
N MET A 124 -5.77 2.54 0.01
CA MET A 124 -6.79 2.74 -1.04
C MET A 124 -7.71 3.90 -0.74
N SER A 125 -8.20 4.02 0.48
CA SER A 125 -9.19 5.03 0.87
C SER A 125 -8.57 6.29 1.50
N SER A 126 -7.25 6.40 1.52
CA SER A 126 -6.53 7.53 2.14
C SER A 126 -5.55 8.23 1.21
N PHE A 127 -4.95 7.50 0.26
CA PHE A 127 -3.94 8.05 -0.64
C PHE A 127 -4.52 9.17 -1.52
N GLY A 128 -3.88 10.33 -1.47
CA GLY A 128 -4.32 11.53 -2.19
C GLY A 128 -5.28 12.43 -1.40
N ALA A 129 -5.81 11.96 -0.24
CA ALA A 129 -6.65 12.77 0.65
C ALA A 129 -6.05 12.95 2.05
N LEU A 130 -5.27 11.98 2.53
CA LEU A 130 -4.56 12.07 3.81
C LEU A 130 -3.05 12.13 3.59
N PRO A 131 -2.30 12.89 4.41
CA PRO A 131 -0.86 13.00 4.27
C PRO A 131 -0.16 11.68 4.63
N ILE A 132 0.67 11.18 3.72
CA ILE A 132 1.57 10.04 3.95
C ILE A 132 2.92 10.42 3.33
N ASP A 133 3.88 10.77 4.16
CA ASP A 133 5.22 11.17 3.72
C ASP A 133 6.22 10.05 3.96
N ALA A 134 6.73 9.47 2.88
CA ALA A 134 7.73 8.39 2.93
C ALA A 134 9.10 8.82 3.52
N ARG A 135 9.29 10.12 3.79
CA ARG A 135 10.49 10.63 4.47
C ARG A 135 10.36 10.54 5.99
N GLU A 136 9.14 10.49 6.50
CA GLU A 136 8.79 10.50 7.91
C GLU A 136 8.22 9.16 8.38
N ILE A 137 7.44 8.52 7.52
CA ILE A 137 6.78 7.25 7.80
C ILE A 137 7.58 6.12 7.13
N PRO A 138 8.29 5.28 7.89
CA PRO A 138 9.02 4.14 7.33
C PRO A 138 8.04 3.05 6.90
N PHE A 139 8.08 2.67 5.60
CA PHE A 139 7.32 1.54 5.08
C PHE A 139 8.05 0.89 3.89
N ASP A 140 7.74 -0.38 3.62
CA ASP A 140 8.27 -1.14 2.49
C ASP A 140 7.37 -1.07 1.26
N ALA A 141 6.05 -1.02 1.46
CA ALA A 141 5.09 -0.83 0.40
C ALA A 141 3.88 -0.01 0.85
N LEU A 142 3.41 0.85 -0.05
CA LEU A 142 2.13 1.54 0.04
C LEU A 142 1.36 1.29 -1.23
N ILE A 143 0.09 0.91 -1.09
CA ILE A 143 -0.76 0.45 -2.18
C ILE A 143 -1.94 1.38 -2.33
N ALA A 144 -2.22 1.81 -3.56
CA ALA A 144 -3.33 2.69 -3.87
C ALA A 144 -3.93 2.35 -5.24
N ALA A 145 -5.03 3.01 -5.61
CA ALA A 145 -5.71 2.80 -6.88
C ALA A 145 -6.22 4.12 -7.47
N SER A 146 -6.42 4.12 -8.80
CA SER A 146 -6.86 5.30 -9.56
C SER A 146 -8.26 5.79 -9.17
N GLY A 147 -9.18 4.88 -8.85
CA GLY A 147 -10.61 5.18 -8.70
C GLY A 147 -11.06 5.51 -7.27
N LYS A 148 -10.18 5.97 -6.40
CA LYS A 148 -10.52 6.40 -5.03
C LYS A 148 -10.28 7.91 -4.86
N CYS A 149 -9.54 8.34 -3.85
CA CYS A 149 -9.34 9.77 -3.58
C CYS A 149 -8.61 10.56 -4.69
N LEU A 150 -8.01 9.88 -5.67
CA LEU A 150 -7.49 10.53 -6.87
C LEU A 150 -8.58 10.84 -7.91
N GLU A 151 -9.79 10.28 -7.74
CA GLU A 151 -10.97 10.51 -8.57
C GLU A 151 -10.79 10.20 -10.08
N GLY A 152 -9.86 9.28 -10.38
CA GLY A 152 -9.74 8.68 -11.70
C GLY A 152 -10.73 7.54 -11.93
N VAL A 153 -10.77 6.99 -13.14
CA VAL A 153 -11.59 5.80 -13.40
C VAL A 153 -10.98 4.55 -12.77
N PRO A 154 -11.81 3.61 -12.27
CA PRO A 154 -11.33 2.31 -11.80
C PRO A 154 -10.63 1.52 -12.91
N GLY A 155 -9.67 0.67 -12.55
CA GLY A 155 -8.99 -0.23 -13.48
C GLY A 155 -7.47 -0.26 -13.39
N MET A 156 -6.88 0.58 -12.50
CA MET A 156 -5.46 0.55 -12.22
C MET A 156 -5.20 0.64 -10.72
N GLY A 157 -4.39 -0.28 -10.21
CA GLY A 157 -3.76 -0.20 -8.90
C GLY A 157 -2.27 0.05 -9.05
N PHE A 158 -1.66 0.71 -8.08
CA PHE A 158 -0.22 0.97 -8.07
C PHE A 158 0.37 0.76 -6.68
N VAL A 159 1.65 0.39 -6.67
CA VAL A 159 2.41 0.09 -5.46
C VAL A 159 3.66 0.97 -5.43
N PHE A 160 3.78 1.76 -4.38
CA PHE A 160 5.03 2.44 -4.04
C PHE A 160 5.85 1.49 -3.19
N ALA A 161 6.90 0.92 -3.75
CA ALA A 161 7.73 -0.06 -3.05
C ALA A 161 9.14 0.50 -2.77
N ALA A 162 9.68 0.20 -1.59
CA ALA A 162 11.08 0.47 -1.29
C ALA A 162 11.97 -0.30 -2.28
N LYS A 163 12.94 0.40 -2.91
CA LYS A 163 13.82 -0.21 -3.91
C LYS A 163 14.60 -1.40 -3.36
N ALA A 164 15.05 -1.29 -2.11
CA ALA A 164 15.80 -2.35 -1.46
C ALA A 164 14.95 -3.62 -1.28
N SER A 165 13.69 -3.46 -0.84
CA SER A 165 12.75 -4.57 -0.68
C SER A 165 12.39 -5.20 -2.01
N LEU A 166 12.15 -4.38 -3.04
CA LEU A 166 11.84 -4.87 -4.38
C LEU A 166 13.03 -5.59 -5.02
N ALA A 167 14.26 -5.13 -4.82
CA ALA A 167 15.46 -5.79 -5.34
C ALA A 167 15.69 -7.18 -4.74
N GLN A 168 15.25 -7.42 -3.50
CA GLN A 168 15.35 -8.71 -2.81
C GLN A 168 14.17 -9.65 -3.11
N ALA A 169 13.14 -9.19 -3.81
CA ALA A 169 11.86 -9.88 -3.99
C ALA A 169 11.84 -10.88 -5.16
N GLY A 170 12.94 -11.02 -5.90
CA GLY A 170 13.01 -11.93 -7.06
C GLY A 170 12.70 -13.36 -6.68
N GLY A 171 11.78 -14.01 -7.42
CA GLY A 171 11.38 -15.40 -7.20
C GLY A 171 10.33 -15.63 -6.10
N ASN A 172 9.91 -14.61 -5.37
CA ASN A 172 8.85 -14.75 -4.34
C ASN A 172 7.46 -14.94 -4.97
N ALA A 173 7.16 -14.23 -6.06
CA ALA A 173 5.84 -14.25 -6.67
C ALA A 173 5.47 -15.63 -7.22
N HIS A 174 4.21 -16.05 -7.01
CA HIS A 174 3.62 -17.25 -7.59
C HIS A 174 2.91 -16.97 -8.92
N SER A 175 2.72 -15.71 -9.26
CA SER A 175 2.01 -15.26 -10.45
C SER A 175 2.95 -14.56 -11.42
N LEU A 176 2.96 -14.98 -12.67
CA LEU A 176 3.67 -14.30 -13.73
C LEU A 176 3.18 -12.86 -13.94
N ALA A 177 1.88 -12.65 -13.90
CA ALA A 177 1.27 -11.35 -14.18
C ALA A 177 1.34 -10.37 -12.99
N MET A 178 1.40 -10.87 -11.75
CA MET A 178 1.39 -10.06 -10.52
C MET A 178 2.78 -9.90 -9.88
N ASP A 179 3.85 -10.26 -10.57
CA ASP A 179 5.21 -10.10 -10.10
C ASP A 179 5.67 -8.65 -10.28
N LEU A 180 5.77 -7.91 -9.16
CA LEU A 180 6.23 -6.51 -9.15
C LEU A 180 7.73 -6.40 -9.43
N HIS A 181 8.52 -7.38 -9.01
CA HIS A 181 9.97 -7.39 -9.25
C HIS A 181 10.26 -7.51 -10.75
N ASP A 182 9.62 -8.46 -11.43
CA ASP A 182 9.78 -8.66 -12.85
C ASP A 182 9.22 -7.48 -13.66
N GLN A 183 8.06 -6.92 -13.25
CA GLN A 183 7.52 -5.71 -13.83
C GLN A 183 8.52 -4.56 -13.74
N HIS A 184 9.14 -4.38 -12.56
CA HIS A 184 10.15 -3.36 -12.36
C HIS A 184 11.37 -3.56 -13.26
N SER A 185 11.90 -4.77 -13.25
CA SER A 185 13.10 -5.13 -14.01
C SER A 185 12.90 -4.93 -15.51
N TYR A 186 11.73 -5.35 -16.02
CA TYR A 186 11.37 -5.17 -17.43
C TYR A 186 11.24 -3.68 -17.80
N MET A 187 10.51 -2.90 -17.01
CA MET A 187 10.33 -1.46 -17.25
C MET A 187 11.64 -0.69 -17.15
N ALA A 188 12.52 -1.04 -16.20
CA ALA A 188 13.83 -0.41 -16.05
C ALA A 188 14.72 -0.68 -17.26
N LYS A 189 14.64 -1.89 -17.86
CA LYS A 189 15.43 -2.30 -19.03
C LYS A 189 14.90 -1.73 -20.34
N THR A 190 13.57 -1.65 -20.52
CA THR A 190 12.94 -1.39 -21.81
C THR A 190 12.26 -0.04 -21.91
N GLY A 191 11.95 0.60 -20.78
CA GLY A 191 11.07 1.78 -20.72
C GLY A 191 9.61 1.47 -21.00
N GLN A 192 9.21 0.19 -21.12
CA GLN A 192 7.86 -0.25 -21.49
C GLN A 192 7.23 -1.08 -20.37
N TRP A 193 5.91 -1.14 -20.38
CA TRP A 193 5.16 -2.08 -19.56
C TRP A 193 5.48 -3.51 -19.96
N ARG A 194 5.56 -4.41 -18.99
CA ARG A 194 5.83 -5.83 -19.25
C ARG A 194 4.71 -6.50 -20.05
N PHE A 195 3.47 -6.09 -19.82
CA PHE A 195 2.27 -6.57 -20.52
C PHE A 195 1.47 -5.36 -21.00
N THR A 196 0.44 -5.60 -21.82
CA THR A 196 -0.43 -4.57 -22.39
C THR A 196 -1.00 -3.67 -21.28
N PRO A 197 -0.71 -2.36 -21.30
CA PRO A 197 -1.25 -1.43 -20.29
C PRO A 197 -2.71 -1.11 -20.54
N PRO A 198 -3.49 -0.76 -19.51
CA PRO A 198 -4.86 -0.27 -19.64
C PRO A 198 -4.85 1.20 -20.08
N THR A 199 -4.52 1.47 -21.32
CA THR A 199 -4.20 2.83 -21.83
C THR A 199 -5.29 3.85 -21.58
N HIS A 200 -6.58 3.48 -21.67
CA HIS A 200 -7.70 4.38 -21.38
C HIS A 200 -7.74 4.77 -19.89
N VAL A 201 -7.48 3.83 -19.00
CA VAL A 201 -7.42 4.10 -17.54
C VAL A 201 -6.22 4.96 -17.19
N VAL A 202 -5.08 4.71 -17.86
CA VAL A 202 -3.87 5.56 -17.69
C VAL A 202 -4.13 6.98 -18.15
N ALA A 203 -4.76 7.17 -19.30
CA ALA A 203 -5.12 8.50 -19.80
C ALA A 203 -6.11 9.23 -18.87
N ALA A 204 -7.12 8.52 -18.39
CA ALA A 204 -8.07 9.06 -17.42
C ALA A 204 -7.42 9.40 -16.06
N LEU A 205 -6.49 8.58 -15.59
CA LEU A 205 -5.73 8.91 -14.37
C LEU A 205 -4.82 10.12 -14.59
N HIS A 206 -4.18 10.26 -15.75
CA HIS A 206 -3.39 11.43 -16.08
C HIS A 206 -4.22 12.71 -15.96
N GLU A 207 -5.42 12.72 -16.56
CA GLU A 207 -6.35 13.84 -16.46
C GLU A 207 -6.79 14.11 -15.02
N ALA A 208 -7.13 13.06 -14.26
CA ALA A 208 -7.49 13.20 -12.85
C ALA A 208 -6.34 13.79 -12.00
N LEU A 209 -5.09 13.47 -12.32
CA LEU A 209 -3.93 14.07 -11.63
C LEU A 209 -3.72 15.55 -12.00
N LEU A 210 -4.04 15.95 -13.23
CA LEU A 210 -4.05 17.38 -13.61
C LEU A 210 -5.12 18.14 -12.84
N GLN A 211 -6.34 17.62 -12.79
CA GLN A 211 -7.45 18.21 -12.01
C GLN A 211 -7.12 18.24 -10.51
N TYR A 212 -6.48 17.19 -9.98
CA TYR A 212 -6.00 17.17 -8.60
C TYR A 212 -4.99 18.29 -8.32
N ALA A 213 -4.06 18.53 -9.24
CA ALA A 213 -3.09 19.61 -9.11
C ALA A 213 -3.74 21.00 -9.23
N GLU A 214 -4.71 21.18 -10.14
CA GLU A 214 -5.49 22.41 -10.32
C GLU A 214 -6.36 22.73 -9.11
N GLU A 215 -6.93 21.72 -8.46
CA GLU A 215 -7.69 21.86 -7.20
C GLU A 215 -6.80 22.40 -6.06
N GLY A 216 -5.49 22.22 -6.13
CA GLY A 216 -4.51 22.59 -5.09
C GLY A 216 -3.86 21.39 -4.40
N GLY A 217 -4.00 20.19 -4.97
CA GLY A 217 -3.38 18.96 -4.52
C GLY A 217 -3.93 18.44 -3.20
N LEU A 218 -3.05 17.77 -2.41
CA LEU A 218 -3.42 17.13 -1.16
C LEU A 218 -4.14 18.08 -0.16
N PRO A 219 -3.66 19.31 0.10
CA PRO A 219 -4.32 20.18 1.08
C PRO A 219 -5.77 20.54 0.70
N ALA A 220 -6.01 20.83 -0.55
CA ALA A 220 -7.34 21.20 -1.03
C ALA A 220 -8.28 19.98 -1.05
N ARG A 221 -7.79 18.81 -1.53
CA ARG A 221 -8.55 17.57 -1.54
C ARG A 221 -8.92 17.13 -0.11
N HIS A 222 -7.97 17.20 0.83
CA HIS A 222 -8.21 16.93 2.24
C HIS A 222 -9.28 17.86 2.84
N ALA A 223 -9.14 19.18 2.61
CA ALA A 223 -10.11 20.15 3.11
C ALA A 223 -11.51 19.91 2.55
N ARG A 224 -11.65 19.61 1.25
CA ARG A 224 -12.94 19.30 0.62
C ARG A 224 -13.59 18.06 1.26
N TYR A 225 -12.83 16.99 1.47
CA TYR A 225 -13.35 15.75 2.09
C TYR A 225 -13.72 15.96 3.55
N ALA A 226 -12.89 16.68 4.32
CA ALA A 226 -13.19 17.02 5.71
C ALA A 226 -14.46 17.87 5.84
N ASN A 227 -14.63 18.87 4.98
CA ASN A 227 -15.84 19.68 4.95
C ASN A 227 -17.09 18.86 4.61
N ASN A 228 -17.00 17.92 3.67
CA ASN A 228 -18.12 17.04 3.33
C ASN A 228 -18.51 16.09 4.48
N CYS A 229 -17.59 15.76 5.36
CA CYS A 229 -17.91 14.95 6.54
C CYS A 229 -18.61 15.73 7.66
N GLN A 230 -18.55 17.08 7.61
CA GLN A 230 -19.16 17.95 8.64
C GLN A 230 -20.58 18.41 8.26
N THR A 231 -21.00 18.15 7.03
CA THR A 231 -22.33 18.50 6.49
C THR A 231 -23.28 17.32 6.64
#